data_0592f6ece7e3c5ee2afa22325d5ba133
#
_entry.id   0592f6ece7e3c5ee2afa22325d5ba133
#
_cell.length_a   1.000
_cell.length_b   1.000
_cell.length_c   1.000
_cell.angle_alpha   90.00
_cell.angle_beta   90.00
_cell.angle_gamma   90.00
#
_symmetry.space_group_name_H-M   'P 1'
#
loop_
_entity.id
_entity.type
_entity.pdbx_description
1 polymer ?
#
loop_
_entity_poly.entity_id
_entity_poly.type
_entity_poly.pdbx_seq_one_letter_code
_entity_poly.pdbx_strand_id
1 'polypeptide(L)'
;MLLNLSQIGQIAMPVTDVDRAEAFYATALGLRKLYRFGDLAFFDCAGVRLLLEKTHEPNAFKAQGCLYFRCADITLAVGELEQRGVVFSSRPHLIAEMDDHDLWMAFFTDPDGHTLALMQEAPKGFVPA
;
A
#
# COMPACT_ATOMS: atom_id res chain seq x y z
N MET A 1 -0.93 21.09 -29.10
CA MET A 1 -0.74 19.80 -28.43
C MET A 1 -1.22 19.90 -26.99
N LEU A 2 -2.03 18.96 -26.56
CA LEU A 2 -2.51 18.91 -25.19
C LEU A 2 -1.58 18.02 -24.35
N LEU A 3 -1.12 18.55 -23.22
CA LEU A 3 -0.50 17.75 -22.18
C LEU A 3 -1.60 17.12 -21.34
N ASN A 4 -1.60 15.80 -21.27
CA ASN A 4 -2.56 15.09 -20.43
C ASN A 4 -1.79 14.28 -19.37
N LEU A 5 -1.55 14.89 -18.21
CA LEU A 5 -0.83 14.29 -17.11
C LEU A 5 -1.81 13.78 -16.05
N SER A 6 -2.80 13.02 -16.48
CA SER A 6 -3.88 12.56 -15.62
C SER A 6 -3.68 11.16 -15.06
N GLN A 7 -2.62 10.46 -15.46
CA GLN A 7 -2.40 9.08 -15.02
C GLN A 7 -0.97 8.90 -14.51
N ILE A 8 -0.87 8.33 -13.29
CA ILE A 8 0.42 7.92 -12.75
C ILE A 8 0.78 6.57 -13.37
N GLY A 9 1.95 6.50 -14.00
CA GLY A 9 2.41 5.27 -14.63
C GLY A 9 3.20 4.36 -13.70
N GLN A 10 3.97 4.95 -12.79
CA GLN A 10 4.87 4.18 -11.92
C GLN A 10 5.17 4.95 -10.64
N ILE A 11 5.28 4.19 -9.55
CA ILE A 11 5.73 4.68 -8.25
C ILE A 11 6.93 3.84 -7.84
N ALA A 12 8.03 4.48 -7.47
CA ALA A 12 9.23 3.79 -7.00
C ALA A 12 9.35 3.94 -5.49
N MET A 13 9.69 2.82 -4.82
CA MET A 13 9.94 2.79 -3.39
C MET A 13 11.31 2.18 -3.13
N PRO A 14 12.19 2.89 -2.40
CA PRO A 14 13.48 2.32 -2.03
C PRO A 14 13.30 1.27 -0.94
N VAL A 15 14.03 0.16 -1.07
CA VAL A 15 14.02 -0.94 -0.09
C VAL A 15 15.46 -1.35 0.19
N THR A 16 15.71 -1.95 1.35
CA THR A 16 17.06 -2.40 1.70
C THR A 16 17.34 -3.81 1.23
N ASP A 17 16.30 -4.65 1.17
CA ASP A 17 16.39 -6.06 0.78
C ASP A 17 15.25 -6.35 -0.18
N VAL A 18 15.57 -6.45 -1.48
CA VAL A 18 14.54 -6.63 -2.50
C VAL A 18 13.85 -7.97 -2.39
N ASP A 19 14.58 -9.03 -2.02
CA ASP A 19 13.96 -10.35 -1.85
C ASP A 19 12.91 -10.32 -0.74
N ARG A 20 13.22 -9.71 0.38
CA ARG A 20 12.30 -9.57 1.50
C ARG A 20 11.11 -8.69 1.13
N ALA A 21 11.35 -7.57 0.50
CA ALA A 21 10.30 -6.67 0.06
C ALA A 21 9.39 -7.33 -0.97
N GLU A 22 9.98 -8.03 -1.96
CA GLU A 22 9.22 -8.75 -2.97
C GLU A 22 8.30 -9.78 -2.34
N ALA A 23 8.80 -10.55 -1.37
CA ALA A 23 7.99 -11.53 -0.68
C ALA A 23 6.81 -10.88 0.05
N PHE A 24 7.04 -9.74 0.69
CA PHE A 24 5.98 -9.03 1.40
C PHE A 24 4.88 -8.55 0.45
N TYR A 25 5.28 -7.86 -0.61
CA TYR A 25 4.29 -7.30 -1.54
C TYR A 25 3.57 -8.38 -2.36
N ALA A 26 4.27 -9.43 -2.75
CA ALA A 26 3.67 -10.51 -3.50
C ALA A 26 2.83 -11.44 -2.63
N THR A 27 3.36 -11.87 -1.48
CA THR A 27 2.75 -12.92 -0.68
C THR A 27 1.82 -12.37 0.39
N ALA A 28 2.28 -11.40 1.19
CA ALA A 28 1.43 -10.85 2.26
C ALA A 28 0.33 -9.95 1.68
N LEU A 29 0.70 -9.00 0.82
CA LEU A 29 -0.27 -8.09 0.23
C LEU A 29 -1.00 -8.68 -0.97
N GLY A 30 -0.43 -9.69 -1.63
CA GLY A 30 -1.06 -10.33 -2.77
C GLY A 30 -1.05 -9.49 -4.04
N LEU A 31 -0.09 -8.57 -4.19
CA LEU A 31 0.01 -7.77 -5.40
C LEU A 31 0.49 -8.63 -6.56
N ARG A 32 0.03 -8.31 -7.76
CA ARG A 32 0.41 -9.04 -8.96
C ARG A 32 1.85 -8.72 -9.33
N LYS A 33 2.73 -9.71 -9.21
CA LYS A 33 4.13 -9.55 -9.60
C LYS A 33 4.24 -9.57 -11.11
N LEU A 34 4.96 -8.59 -11.68
CA LEU A 34 5.21 -8.52 -13.11
C LEU A 34 6.53 -9.22 -13.46
N TYR A 35 7.64 -8.73 -12.91
CA TYR A 35 8.95 -9.34 -13.16
C TYR A 35 9.99 -8.83 -12.17
N ARG A 36 11.13 -9.47 -12.17
CA ARG A 36 12.28 -9.13 -11.34
C ARG A 36 13.50 -8.91 -12.24
N PHE A 37 14.21 -7.81 -12.02
CA PHE A 37 15.48 -7.49 -12.70
C PHE A 37 16.52 -7.17 -11.64
N GLY A 38 17.41 -8.12 -11.31
CA GLY A 38 18.44 -7.87 -10.32
C GLY A 38 17.86 -7.31 -9.01
N ASP A 39 18.18 -6.08 -8.70
CA ASP A 39 17.73 -5.38 -7.51
C ASP A 39 16.46 -4.54 -7.73
N LEU A 40 15.70 -4.85 -8.77
CA LEU A 40 14.44 -4.19 -9.10
C LEU A 40 13.31 -5.20 -9.15
N ALA A 41 12.24 -4.98 -8.40
CA ALA A 41 11.05 -5.81 -8.44
C ALA A 41 9.86 -4.96 -8.87
N PHE A 42 9.06 -5.49 -9.79
CA PHE A 42 7.96 -4.76 -10.41
C PHE A 42 6.62 -5.44 -10.16
N PHE A 43 5.63 -4.65 -9.76
CA PHE A 43 4.27 -5.11 -9.50
C PHE A 43 3.27 -4.26 -10.25
N ASP A 44 2.10 -4.85 -10.55
CA ASP A 44 0.98 -4.13 -11.14
C ASP A 44 -0.07 -3.84 -10.07
N CYS A 45 -0.40 -2.56 -9.90
CA CYS A 45 -1.45 -2.11 -8.99
C CYS A 45 -2.54 -1.45 -9.84
N ALA A 46 -3.38 -2.27 -10.46
CA ALA A 46 -4.50 -1.81 -11.30
C ALA A 46 -4.05 -0.78 -12.36
N GLY A 47 -2.95 -1.06 -13.05
CA GLY A 47 -2.42 -0.22 -14.12
C GLY A 47 -1.33 0.73 -13.68
N VAL A 48 -1.12 0.94 -12.38
CA VAL A 48 0.02 1.69 -11.87
C VAL A 48 1.12 0.69 -11.50
N ARG A 49 2.32 0.88 -12.04
CA ARG A 49 3.43 -0.01 -11.75
C ARG A 49 4.09 0.40 -10.44
N LEU A 50 4.25 -0.55 -9.53
CA LEU A 50 5.03 -0.33 -8.32
C LEU A 50 6.42 -0.93 -8.52
N LEU A 51 7.45 -0.12 -8.35
CA LEU A 51 8.85 -0.54 -8.45
C LEU A 51 9.47 -0.52 -7.05
N LEU A 52 10.00 -1.67 -6.64
CA LEU A 52 10.83 -1.76 -5.44
C LEU A 52 12.28 -1.78 -5.90
N GLU A 53 13.09 -0.82 -5.47
CA GLU A 53 14.48 -0.72 -5.88
C GLU A 53 15.40 -0.68 -4.68
N LYS A 54 16.48 -1.45 -4.75
CA LYS A 54 17.44 -1.50 -3.67
C LYS A 54 18.11 -0.14 -3.46
N THR A 55 18.20 0.28 -2.20
CA THR A 55 18.93 1.47 -1.83
C THR A 55 20.01 1.12 -0.80
N HIS A 56 21.10 1.88 -0.82
CA HIS A 56 22.16 1.81 0.18
C HIS A 56 22.05 2.96 1.19
N GLU A 57 21.01 3.79 1.06
CA GLU A 57 20.81 4.94 1.93
C GLU A 57 19.55 4.77 2.79
N PRO A 58 19.69 4.28 4.03
CA PRO A 58 18.53 4.05 4.90
C PRO A 58 17.68 5.29 5.15
N ASN A 59 18.29 6.48 5.06
CA ASN A 59 17.58 7.74 5.27
C ASN A 59 16.66 8.12 4.10
N ALA A 60 16.76 7.42 2.96
CA ALA A 60 15.89 7.67 1.81
C ALA A 60 14.41 7.45 2.13
N PHE A 61 14.10 6.69 3.19
CA PHE A 61 12.73 6.39 3.57
C PHE A 61 12.04 7.53 4.31
N LYS A 62 12.79 8.45 4.92
CA LYS A 62 12.23 9.44 5.86
C LYS A 62 11.31 10.45 5.20
N ALA A 63 11.47 10.67 3.90
CA ALA A 63 10.67 11.64 3.15
C ALA A 63 9.62 10.96 2.26
N GLN A 64 9.41 9.66 2.44
CA GLN A 64 8.47 8.91 1.61
C GLN A 64 7.03 9.26 1.96
N GLY A 65 6.19 9.29 0.93
CA GLY A 65 4.75 9.37 1.12
C GLY A 65 4.19 8.05 1.62
N CYS A 66 2.88 7.96 1.65
CA CYS A 66 2.16 6.76 2.05
C CYS A 66 1.37 6.23 0.86
N LEU A 67 1.42 4.91 0.63
CA LEU A 67 0.55 4.27 -0.35
C LEU A 67 -0.72 3.84 0.35
N TYR A 68 -1.86 4.22 -0.23
CA TYR A 68 -3.18 3.88 0.28
C TYR A 68 -3.81 2.87 -0.65
N PHE A 69 -4.06 1.66 -0.14
CA PHE A 69 -4.73 0.61 -0.92
C PHE A 69 -6.21 0.64 -0.61
N ARG A 70 -7.01 0.80 -1.65
CA ARG A 70 -8.47 0.77 -1.50
C ARG A 70 -8.93 -0.66 -1.32
N CYS A 71 -9.79 -0.90 -0.34
CA CYS A 71 -10.39 -2.21 -0.11
C CYS A 71 -11.91 -2.09 0.00
N ALA A 72 -12.59 -3.20 -0.27
CA ALA A 72 -14.04 -3.24 -0.22
C ALA A 72 -14.59 -3.35 1.20
N ASP A 73 -13.84 -4.03 2.09
CA ASP A 73 -14.22 -4.22 3.49
C ASP A 73 -12.96 -4.18 4.35
N ILE A 74 -12.79 -3.08 5.06
CA ILE A 74 -11.57 -2.84 5.83
C ILE A 74 -11.44 -3.80 7.02
N THR A 75 -12.55 -4.23 7.61
CA THR A 75 -12.51 -5.20 8.71
C THR A 75 -11.94 -6.54 8.25
N LEU A 76 -12.43 -7.05 7.12
CA LEU A 76 -11.95 -8.31 6.56
C LEU A 76 -10.51 -8.19 6.09
N ALA A 77 -10.17 -7.07 5.44
CA ALA A 77 -8.81 -6.86 4.94
C ALA A 77 -7.79 -6.80 6.06
N VAL A 78 -8.07 -6.09 7.15
CA VAL A 78 -7.19 -6.05 8.32
C VAL A 78 -7.00 -7.44 8.90
N GLY A 79 -8.09 -8.18 9.10
CA GLY A 79 -8.02 -9.53 9.66
C GLY A 79 -7.19 -10.47 8.80
N GLU A 80 -7.37 -10.43 7.50
CA GLU A 80 -6.63 -11.30 6.59
C GLU A 80 -5.14 -10.94 6.55
N LEU A 81 -4.81 -9.65 6.51
CA LEU A 81 -3.41 -9.23 6.52
C LEU A 81 -2.73 -9.58 7.84
N GLU A 82 -3.43 -9.44 8.96
CA GLU A 82 -2.87 -9.85 10.26
C GLU A 82 -2.58 -11.35 10.30
N GLN A 83 -3.42 -12.18 9.70
CA GLN A 83 -3.15 -13.62 9.59
C GLN A 83 -1.91 -13.93 8.78
N ARG A 84 -1.56 -13.04 7.85
CA ARG A 84 -0.35 -13.17 7.03
C ARG A 84 0.87 -12.51 7.66
N GLY A 85 0.76 -12.10 8.92
CA GLY A 85 1.89 -11.54 9.67
C GLY A 85 2.08 -10.03 9.53
N VAL A 86 1.13 -9.32 8.92
CA VAL A 86 1.20 -7.86 8.82
C VAL A 86 0.83 -7.25 10.16
N VAL A 87 1.66 -6.32 10.62
CA VAL A 87 1.44 -5.63 11.89
C VAL A 87 0.86 -4.25 11.63
N PHE A 88 -0.35 -4.00 12.15
CA PHE A 88 -1.00 -2.71 12.01
C PHE A 88 -0.62 -1.79 13.18
N SER A 89 -0.28 -0.56 12.85
CA SER A 89 0.01 0.48 13.84
C SER A 89 -1.24 1.17 14.34
N SER A 90 -2.36 1.01 13.62
CA SER A 90 -3.65 1.53 14.06
C SER A 90 -4.78 0.60 13.61
N ARG A 91 -5.84 0.57 14.38
CA ARG A 91 -7.08 -0.11 13.99
C ARG A 91 -7.86 0.76 13.02
N PRO A 92 -8.84 0.20 12.27
CA PRO A 92 -9.69 1.02 11.42
C PRO A 92 -10.32 2.15 12.22
N HIS A 93 -10.17 3.37 11.73
CA HIS A 93 -10.76 4.54 12.37
C HIS A 93 -11.32 5.48 11.31
N LEU A 94 -12.31 6.25 11.72
CA LEU A 94 -12.99 7.19 10.85
C LEU A 94 -12.08 8.39 10.60
N ILE A 95 -11.81 8.67 9.32
CA ILE A 95 -10.97 9.78 8.89
C ILE A 95 -11.85 11.00 8.58
N ALA A 96 -12.92 10.78 7.81
CA ALA A 96 -13.78 11.87 7.38
C ALA A 96 -15.18 11.37 7.05
N GLU A 97 -16.18 12.18 7.42
CA GLU A 97 -17.56 11.96 7.01
C GLU A 97 -17.80 12.82 5.77
N MET A 98 -17.90 12.19 4.62
CA MET A 98 -18.18 12.86 3.37
C MET A 98 -19.70 12.85 3.12
N ASP A 99 -20.14 13.57 2.10
CA ASP A 99 -21.58 13.65 1.82
C ASP A 99 -22.18 12.29 1.42
N ASP A 100 -21.44 11.50 0.65
CA ASP A 100 -21.93 10.25 0.08
C ASP A 100 -21.29 9.01 0.69
N HIS A 101 -20.27 9.15 1.54
CA HIS A 101 -19.59 8.01 2.16
C HIS A 101 -18.84 8.43 3.41
N ASP A 102 -18.45 7.44 4.22
CA ASP A 102 -17.55 7.62 5.34
C ASP A 102 -16.19 7.00 4.98
N LEU A 103 -15.12 7.75 5.19
CA LEU A 103 -13.76 7.30 4.86
C LEU A 103 -13.11 6.70 6.09
N TRP A 104 -12.76 5.42 6.00
CA TRP A 104 -12.07 4.67 7.04
C TRP A 104 -10.68 4.29 6.60
N MET A 105 -9.72 4.29 7.52
CA MET A 105 -8.34 3.90 7.25
C MET A 105 -7.76 3.07 8.37
N ALA A 106 -6.78 2.24 8.02
CA ALA A 106 -5.95 1.49 8.96
C ALA A 106 -4.52 1.49 8.42
N PHE A 107 -3.54 1.74 9.29
CA PHE A 107 -2.15 1.91 8.88
C PHE A 107 -1.29 0.73 9.31
N PHE A 108 -0.35 0.36 8.45
CA PHE A 108 0.62 -0.70 8.70
C PHE A 108 1.95 -0.34 8.06
N THR A 109 2.96 -1.16 8.28
CA THR A 109 4.29 -0.92 7.70
C THR A 109 4.75 -2.14 6.92
N ASP A 110 5.60 -1.88 5.91
CA ASP A 110 6.30 -2.94 5.23
C ASP A 110 7.59 -3.30 5.99
N PRO A 111 8.38 -4.30 5.53
CA PRO A 111 9.60 -4.71 6.24
C PRO A 111 10.64 -3.62 6.39
N ASP A 112 10.64 -2.60 5.54
CA ASP A 112 11.58 -1.48 5.62
C ASP A 112 11.03 -0.33 6.46
N GLY A 113 9.81 -0.45 6.99
CA GLY A 113 9.21 0.60 7.78
C GLY A 113 8.46 1.65 6.98
N HIS A 114 8.24 1.44 5.69
CA HIS A 114 7.38 2.32 4.90
C HIS A 114 5.96 2.27 5.44
N THR A 115 5.35 3.44 5.63
CA THR A 115 3.95 3.51 6.03
C THR A 115 3.05 3.21 4.86
N LEU A 116 2.16 2.26 5.06
CA LEU A 116 1.13 1.87 4.08
C LEU A 116 -0.22 1.94 4.77
N ALA A 117 -1.27 2.03 3.99
CA ALA A 117 -2.62 2.11 4.54
C ALA A 117 -3.61 1.32 3.71
N LEU A 118 -4.62 0.81 4.40
CA LEU A 118 -5.87 0.41 3.78
C LEU A 118 -6.84 1.57 3.89
N MET A 119 -7.66 1.77 2.86
CA MET A 119 -8.72 2.76 2.89
C MET A 119 -10.01 2.16 2.35
N GLN A 120 -11.13 2.52 2.98
CA GLN A 120 -12.44 2.15 2.50
C GLN A 120 -13.33 3.39 2.48
N GLU A 121 -13.95 3.64 1.34
CA GLU A 121 -15.02 4.60 1.22
C GLU A 121 -16.31 3.84 1.45
N ALA A 122 -16.75 3.80 2.71
CA ALA A 122 -17.85 2.96 3.15
C ALA A 122 -19.20 3.67 3.04
N PRO A 123 -20.31 2.91 2.95
CA PRO A 123 -21.62 3.52 3.05
C PRO A 123 -21.77 4.29 4.37
N LYS A 124 -22.53 5.38 4.34
CA LYS A 124 -22.79 6.17 5.55
C LYS A 124 -23.37 5.28 6.64
N GLY A 125 -22.82 5.41 7.84
CA GLY A 125 -23.26 4.62 8.98
C GLY A 125 -22.56 3.27 9.16
N PHE A 126 -21.69 2.88 8.22
CA PHE A 126 -20.89 1.67 8.38
C PHE A 126 -19.97 1.80 9.60
N VAL A 127 -19.87 0.73 10.39
CA VAL A 127 -18.95 0.66 11.53
C VAL A 127 -18.15 -0.62 11.42
N PRO A 128 -16.80 -0.56 11.36
CA PRO A 128 -15.97 -1.75 11.34
C PRO A 128 -16.13 -2.58 12.60
N ALA A 129 -16.12 -3.89 12.45
CA ALA A 129 -16.25 -4.81 13.57
C ALA A 129 -14.98 -4.87 14.43
#